data_8b640b0206b6f04c89ac72584891fa84
#
_entry.id   8b640b0206b6f04c89ac72584891fa84
#
_cell.length_a   1.000
_cell.length_b   1.000
_cell.length_c   1.000
_cell.angle_alpha   90.00
_cell.angle_beta   90.00
_cell.angle_gamma   90.00
#
_symmetry.space_group_name_H-M   'P 1'
#
loop_
_entity.id
_entity.type
_entity.pdbx_description
1 polymer ?
#
loop_
_entity_poly.entity_id
_entity_poly.type
_entity_poly.pdbx_seq_one_letter_code
_entity_poly.pdbx_strand_id
1 'polypeptide(L)'
;MTALIKTLDDISHNYDALFVDLWGCVHNGIEAYPSANESLKRYRANGGKVVLVTNSPRPWLGVEKQLIKFGVDTEAWDLIATSGDSARMAMFQGLVGNKVYFIGTPFEENFFEPLRVVKNPVTIERVPIDEAEGIVCTGPFNSL
;
A
#
# COMPACT_ATOMS: atom_id res chain seq x y z
N MET A 1 -28.31 11.46 11.17
CA MET A 1 -27.60 12.54 11.89
C MET A 1 -26.18 12.08 12.07
N THR A 2 -25.17 12.85 11.66
CA THR A 2 -23.75 12.48 11.84
C THR A 2 -23.36 12.72 13.28
N ALA A 3 -22.83 11.70 13.98
CA ALA A 3 -22.34 11.84 15.34
C ALA A 3 -20.87 12.26 15.30
N LEU A 4 -20.49 13.19 16.19
CA LEU A 4 -19.08 13.52 16.44
C LEU A 4 -18.55 12.55 17.50
N ILE A 5 -17.46 11.87 17.17
CA ILE A 5 -16.73 10.99 18.09
C ILE A 5 -15.49 11.71 18.62
N LYS A 6 -15.07 11.40 19.83
CA LYS A 6 -13.85 11.97 20.43
C LYS A 6 -12.64 11.08 20.18
N THR A 7 -12.84 9.78 20.19
CA THR A 7 -11.79 8.77 20.03
C THR A 7 -12.27 7.63 19.17
N LEU A 8 -11.33 6.86 18.63
CA LEU A 8 -11.65 5.62 17.90
C LEU A 8 -12.36 4.62 18.82
N ASP A 9 -12.02 4.58 20.10
CA ASP A 9 -12.60 3.64 21.08
C ASP A 9 -14.12 3.82 21.23
N ASP A 10 -14.65 5.04 20.97
CA ASP A 10 -16.10 5.32 21.05
C ASP A 10 -16.94 4.46 20.08
N ILE A 11 -16.34 4.01 18.95
CA ILE A 11 -17.05 3.30 17.90
C ILE A 11 -16.40 1.96 17.49
N SER A 12 -15.15 1.74 17.88
CA SER A 12 -14.34 0.61 17.38
C SER A 12 -14.95 -0.75 17.68
N HIS A 13 -15.68 -0.87 18.78
CA HIS A 13 -16.38 -2.10 19.18
C HIS A 13 -17.51 -2.52 18.24
N ASN A 14 -17.92 -1.66 17.30
CA ASN A 14 -18.93 -1.98 16.28
C ASN A 14 -18.36 -2.58 14.99
N TYR A 15 -17.02 -2.69 14.89
CA TYR A 15 -16.32 -3.10 13.67
C TYR A 15 -15.29 -4.18 13.97
N ASP A 16 -15.24 -5.21 13.14
CA ASP A 16 -14.27 -6.30 13.24
C ASP A 16 -12.93 -5.93 12.58
N ALA A 17 -12.95 -4.98 11.63
CA ALA A 17 -11.77 -4.53 10.92
C ALA A 17 -11.83 -3.04 10.60
N LEU A 18 -10.65 -2.43 10.54
CA LEU A 18 -10.45 -1.04 10.08
C LEU A 18 -9.61 -1.02 8.82
N PHE A 19 -10.07 -0.24 7.83
CA PHE A 19 -9.25 0.18 6.70
C PHE A 19 -8.79 1.61 6.96
N VAL A 20 -7.47 1.80 7.07
CA VAL A 20 -6.88 3.05 7.54
C VAL A 20 -5.95 3.62 6.47
N ASP A 21 -6.23 4.85 6.02
CA ASP A 21 -5.32 5.58 5.16
C ASP A 21 -4.05 6.00 5.92
N LEU A 22 -2.96 6.23 5.22
CA LEU A 22 -1.66 6.52 5.81
C LEU A 22 -1.38 8.01 5.95
N TRP A 23 -1.37 8.72 4.83
CA TRP A 23 -1.01 10.14 4.81
C TRP A 23 -2.07 11.00 5.51
N GLY A 24 -1.66 11.77 6.51
CA GLY A 24 -2.57 12.60 7.30
C GLY A 24 -3.40 11.84 8.33
N CYS A 25 -3.39 10.50 8.32
CA CYS A 25 -4.09 9.65 9.27
C CYS A 25 -3.14 8.96 10.25
N VAL A 26 -2.08 8.33 9.73
CA VAL A 26 -1.09 7.59 10.53
C VAL A 26 0.23 8.36 10.67
N HIS A 27 0.61 9.11 9.64
CA HIS A 27 1.84 9.91 9.60
C HIS A 27 1.68 11.19 8.78
N ASN A 28 2.62 12.12 8.96
CA ASN A 28 2.69 13.39 8.19
C ASN A 28 3.72 13.36 7.06
N GLY A 29 4.31 12.20 6.76
CA GLY A 29 5.36 12.03 5.77
C GLY A 29 6.78 12.15 6.32
N ILE A 30 6.93 12.52 7.57
CA ILE A 30 8.19 12.65 8.31
C ILE A 30 8.19 11.74 9.53
N GLU A 31 7.11 11.74 10.28
CA GLU A 31 6.94 11.01 11.53
C GLU A 31 5.50 10.50 11.70
N ALA A 32 5.37 9.44 12.49
CA ALA A 32 4.06 8.90 12.88
C ALA A 32 3.31 9.84 13.84
N TYR A 33 1.98 9.81 13.77
CA TYR A 33 1.15 10.42 14.83
C TYR A 33 1.05 9.46 16.01
N PRO A 34 1.59 9.82 17.20
CA PRO A 34 1.60 8.93 18.36
C PRO A 34 0.20 8.47 18.77
N SER A 35 -0.79 9.36 18.72
CA SER A 35 -2.17 9.04 19.08
C SER A 35 -2.83 8.03 18.12
N ALA A 36 -2.54 8.11 16.83
CA ALA A 36 -3.02 7.14 15.85
C ALA A 36 -2.38 5.77 16.10
N ASN A 37 -1.05 5.75 16.27
CA ASN A 37 -0.29 4.55 16.54
C ASN A 37 -0.84 3.78 17.75
N GLU A 38 -0.98 4.48 18.89
CA GLU A 38 -1.52 3.88 20.12
C GLU A 38 -2.98 3.45 20.00
N SER A 39 -3.82 4.19 19.26
CA SER A 39 -5.22 3.81 19.04
C SER A 39 -5.35 2.53 18.21
N LEU A 40 -4.54 2.38 17.16
CA LEU A 40 -4.54 1.19 16.33
C LEU A 40 -4.00 -0.04 17.08
N LYS A 41 -2.95 0.13 17.88
CA LYS A 41 -2.44 -0.93 18.77
C LYS A 41 -3.50 -1.41 19.76
N ARG A 42 -4.18 -0.49 20.43
CA ARG A 42 -5.29 -0.85 21.37
C ARG A 42 -6.41 -1.57 20.65
N TYR A 43 -6.81 -1.11 19.45
CA TYR A 43 -7.85 -1.76 18.68
C TYR A 43 -7.48 -3.22 18.35
N ARG A 44 -6.23 -3.47 17.90
CA ARG A 44 -5.73 -4.81 17.64
C ARG A 44 -5.63 -5.66 18.90
N ALA A 45 -5.17 -5.09 20.01
CA ALA A 45 -5.11 -5.79 21.31
C ALA A 45 -6.48 -6.26 21.78
N ASN A 46 -7.56 -5.56 21.39
CA ASN A 46 -8.95 -5.94 21.66
C ASN A 46 -9.53 -6.92 20.61
N GLY A 47 -8.70 -7.47 19.71
CA GLY A 47 -9.09 -8.50 18.74
C GLY A 47 -9.51 -7.97 17.37
N GLY A 48 -9.51 -6.66 17.16
CA GLY A 48 -9.78 -6.04 15.86
C GLY A 48 -8.66 -6.25 14.85
N LYS A 49 -8.97 -6.11 13.57
CA LYS A 49 -8.02 -6.21 12.46
C LYS A 49 -7.77 -4.85 11.83
N VAL A 50 -6.51 -4.53 11.54
CA VAL A 50 -6.12 -3.28 10.91
C VAL A 50 -5.45 -3.56 9.56
N VAL A 51 -6.04 -3.03 8.49
CA VAL A 51 -5.45 -3.01 7.16
C VAL A 51 -5.10 -1.57 6.82
N LEU A 52 -3.82 -1.28 6.67
CA LEU A 52 -3.37 0.01 6.16
C LEU A 52 -3.59 0.05 4.65
N VAL A 53 -4.27 1.07 4.16
CA VAL A 53 -4.62 1.23 2.74
C VAL A 53 -3.99 2.51 2.23
N THR A 54 -3.24 2.42 1.14
CA THR A 54 -2.56 3.60 0.58
C THR A 54 -2.61 3.63 -0.94
N ASN A 55 -2.69 4.83 -1.49
CA ASN A 55 -2.52 5.09 -2.92
C ASN A 55 -1.06 5.08 -3.37
N SER A 56 -0.12 4.72 -2.50
CA SER A 56 1.29 4.59 -2.87
C SER A 56 1.48 3.61 -4.04
N PRO A 57 2.23 3.98 -5.09
CA PRO A 57 2.56 3.08 -6.19
C PRO A 57 3.60 2.02 -5.81
N ARG A 58 4.15 2.09 -4.60
CA ARG A 58 5.17 1.16 -4.12
C ARG A 58 4.57 -0.18 -3.72
N PRO A 59 5.32 -1.30 -3.89
CA PRO A 59 5.01 -2.56 -3.23
C PRO A 59 4.93 -2.40 -1.71
N TRP A 60 4.07 -3.19 -1.05
CA TRP A 60 3.83 -3.11 0.39
C TRP A 60 5.11 -3.15 1.26
N LEU A 61 6.12 -3.95 0.86
CA LEU A 61 7.43 -4.00 1.54
C LEU A 61 8.15 -2.64 1.57
N GLY A 62 8.02 -1.85 0.51
CA GLY A 62 8.58 -0.50 0.43
C GLY A 62 7.85 0.46 1.37
N VAL A 63 6.54 0.32 1.46
CA VAL A 63 5.69 1.11 2.38
C VAL A 63 5.99 0.73 3.82
N GLU A 64 6.08 -0.57 4.14
CA GLU A 64 6.43 -1.04 5.48
C GLU A 64 7.74 -0.44 6.00
N LYS A 65 8.81 -0.50 5.18
CA LYS A 65 10.10 0.10 5.53
C LYS A 65 9.98 1.61 5.82
N GLN A 66 9.16 2.30 5.05
CA GLN A 66 8.90 3.73 5.23
C GLN A 66 8.15 3.99 6.55
N LEU A 67 7.12 3.22 6.86
CA LEU A 67 6.35 3.33 8.09
C LEU A 67 7.23 3.12 9.33
N ILE A 68 8.07 2.09 9.32
CA ILE A 68 9.03 1.83 10.40
C ILE A 68 10.00 3.01 10.56
N LYS A 69 10.49 3.57 9.45
CA LYS A 69 11.37 4.76 9.50
C LYS A 69 10.67 5.97 10.10
N PHE A 70 9.36 6.13 9.90
CA PHE A 70 8.57 7.21 10.49
C PHE A 70 8.18 6.95 11.95
N GLY A 71 8.50 5.77 12.49
CA GLY A 71 8.19 5.40 13.87
C GLY A 71 6.79 4.82 14.06
N VAL A 72 6.15 4.34 13.00
CA VAL A 72 4.91 3.57 13.13
C VAL A 72 5.26 2.18 13.66
N ASP A 73 4.63 1.80 14.78
CA ASP A 73 4.85 0.53 15.44
C ASP A 73 4.26 -0.62 14.60
N THR A 74 5.03 -1.69 14.40
CA THR A 74 4.58 -2.87 13.65
C THR A 74 3.40 -3.60 14.30
N GLU A 75 3.14 -3.35 15.58
CA GLU A 75 1.94 -3.83 16.25
C GLU A 75 0.67 -3.05 15.89
N ALA A 76 0.78 -1.93 15.15
CA ALA A 76 -0.36 -1.10 14.80
C ALA A 76 -1.19 -1.62 13.61
N TRP A 77 -0.69 -2.60 12.85
CA TRP A 77 -1.40 -3.16 11.68
C TRP A 77 -1.22 -4.67 11.52
N ASP A 78 -2.13 -5.29 10.75
CA ASP A 78 -2.04 -6.69 10.34
C ASP A 78 -1.56 -6.83 8.89
N LEU A 79 -2.01 -5.93 8.01
CA LEU A 79 -1.72 -5.94 6.57
C LEU A 79 -1.54 -4.52 6.03
N ILE A 80 -0.81 -4.44 4.91
CA ILE A 80 -0.68 -3.21 4.13
C ILE A 80 -1.17 -3.50 2.71
N ALA A 81 -2.15 -2.73 2.23
CA ALA A 81 -2.67 -2.77 0.87
C ALA A 81 -2.26 -1.50 0.13
N THR A 82 -1.56 -1.67 -1.00
CA THR A 82 -1.07 -0.54 -1.80
C THR A 82 -1.69 -0.52 -3.19
N SER A 83 -1.79 0.64 -3.82
CA SER A 83 -2.17 0.71 -5.23
C SER A 83 -1.13 0.04 -6.12
N GLY A 84 0.15 0.09 -5.73
CA GLY A 84 1.23 -0.60 -6.43
C GLY A 84 1.04 -2.11 -6.49
N ASP A 85 0.67 -2.76 -5.39
CA ASP A 85 0.42 -4.20 -5.39
C ASP A 85 -0.86 -4.57 -6.14
N SER A 86 -1.89 -3.71 -6.12
CA SER A 86 -3.09 -3.89 -6.93
C SER A 86 -2.78 -3.83 -8.42
N ALA A 87 -1.95 -2.87 -8.84
CA ALA A 87 -1.49 -2.75 -10.22
C ALA A 87 -0.62 -3.95 -10.64
N ARG A 88 0.29 -4.41 -9.77
CA ARG A 88 1.11 -5.62 -9.99
C ARG A 88 0.25 -6.86 -10.15
N MET A 89 -0.78 -7.01 -9.32
CA MET A 89 -1.72 -8.13 -9.44
C MET A 89 -2.39 -8.13 -10.81
N ALA A 90 -2.93 -6.98 -11.25
CA ALA A 90 -3.56 -6.82 -12.55
C ALA A 90 -2.57 -7.11 -13.70
N MET A 91 -1.35 -6.60 -13.61
CA MET A 91 -0.29 -6.80 -14.60
C MET A 91 0.06 -8.29 -14.74
N PHE A 92 0.33 -8.99 -13.64
CA PHE A 92 0.70 -10.41 -13.68
C PHE A 92 -0.47 -11.36 -13.96
N GLN A 93 -1.70 -10.85 -13.93
CA GLN A 93 -2.89 -11.55 -14.47
C GLN A 93 -3.09 -11.31 -15.97
N GLY A 94 -2.21 -10.54 -16.62
CA GLY A 94 -2.24 -10.29 -18.06
C GLY A 94 -3.23 -9.19 -18.49
N LEU A 95 -3.74 -8.36 -17.57
CA LEU A 95 -4.76 -7.34 -17.90
C LEU A 95 -4.19 -6.14 -18.68
N VAL A 96 -2.87 -6.00 -18.75
CA VAL A 96 -2.19 -4.90 -19.46
C VAL A 96 -1.37 -5.39 -20.68
N GLY A 97 -1.56 -6.65 -21.04
CA GLY A 97 -0.72 -7.32 -22.03
C GLY A 97 0.60 -7.84 -21.42
N ASN A 98 1.42 -8.47 -22.25
CA ASN A 98 2.69 -9.06 -21.81
C ASN A 98 3.89 -8.15 -22.12
N LYS A 99 3.76 -7.23 -23.07
CA LYS A 99 4.76 -6.25 -23.46
C LYS A 99 4.35 -4.89 -22.91
N VAL A 100 5.15 -4.33 -22.01
CA VAL A 100 4.79 -3.07 -21.35
C VAL A 100 5.88 -2.02 -21.51
N TYR A 101 5.47 -0.78 -21.76
CA TYR A 101 6.33 0.38 -21.62
C TYR A 101 6.31 0.85 -20.16
N PHE A 102 7.50 0.96 -19.55
CA PHE A 102 7.62 1.34 -18.15
C PHE A 102 8.00 2.81 -17.98
N ILE A 103 7.23 3.52 -17.15
CA ILE A 103 7.51 4.88 -16.70
C ILE A 103 7.69 4.81 -15.17
N GLY A 104 8.93 4.91 -14.72
CA GLY A 104 9.28 4.81 -13.31
C GLY A 104 10.77 4.99 -13.06
N THR A 105 11.18 4.87 -11.81
CA THR A 105 12.58 5.00 -11.42
C THR A 105 13.31 3.64 -11.40
N PRO A 106 14.64 3.60 -11.58
CA PRO A 106 15.42 2.36 -11.51
C PRO A 106 15.30 1.61 -10.17
N PHE A 107 14.91 2.30 -9.10
CA PHE A 107 14.75 1.72 -7.75
C PHE A 107 13.48 0.87 -7.59
N GLU A 108 12.62 0.82 -8.61
CA GLU A 108 11.35 0.11 -8.58
C GLU A 108 11.38 -1.18 -9.40
N GLU A 109 12.56 -1.75 -9.63
CA GLU A 109 12.72 -3.01 -10.37
C GLU A 109 11.94 -4.17 -9.75
N ASN A 110 11.83 -4.21 -8.42
CA ASN A 110 11.02 -5.19 -7.70
C ASN A 110 9.51 -5.09 -7.99
N PHE A 111 9.06 -4.01 -8.64
CA PHE A 111 7.68 -3.91 -9.13
C PHE A 111 7.35 -5.02 -10.14
N PHE A 112 8.33 -5.48 -10.90
CA PHE A 112 8.21 -6.54 -11.91
C PHE A 112 8.44 -7.95 -11.36
N GLU A 113 8.51 -8.13 -10.05
CA GLU A 113 8.50 -9.44 -9.41
C GLU A 113 7.06 -9.89 -9.15
N PRO A 114 6.64 -11.10 -9.56
CA PRO A 114 5.27 -11.55 -9.34
C PRO A 114 4.93 -11.69 -7.86
N LEU A 115 3.70 -11.31 -7.51
CA LEU A 115 3.17 -11.52 -6.17
C LEU A 115 2.92 -13.02 -5.93
N ARG A 116 3.28 -13.53 -4.76
CA ARG A 116 3.07 -14.93 -4.37
C ARG A 116 1.62 -15.41 -4.46
N VAL A 117 0.66 -14.49 -4.35
CA VAL A 117 -0.77 -14.79 -4.41
C VAL A 117 -1.29 -14.95 -5.84
N VAL A 118 -0.55 -14.49 -6.85
CA VAL A 118 -0.93 -14.64 -8.26
C VAL A 118 -0.58 -16.05 -8.71
N LYS A 119 -1.61 -16.83 -9.03
CA LYS A 119 -1.43 -18.17 -9.60
C LYS A 119 -1.14 -18.07 -11.09
N ASN A 120 -0.09 -18.75 -11.53
CA ASN A 120 0.33 -18.75 -12.94
C ASN A 120 0.53 -17.34 -13.52
N PRO A 121 1.44 -16.52 -12.94
CA PRO A 121 1.68 -15.18 -13.43
C PRO A 121 2.17 -15.21 -14.88
N VAL A 122 1.69 -14.26 -15.70
CA VAL A 122 2.23 -14.06 -17.04
C VAL A 122 3.63 -13.46 -16.97
N THR A 123 4.47 -13.77 -17.94
CA THR A 123 5.78 -13.13 -18.07
C THR A 123 5.59 -11.73 -18.64
N ILE A 124 6.16 -10.73 -17.98
CA ILE A 124 6.12 -9.34 -18.41
C ILE A 124 7.47 -8.96 -19.02
N GLU A 125 7.43 -8.46 -20.22
CA GLU A 125 8.58 -7.93 -20.96
C GLU A 125 8.49 -6.40 -21.03
N ARG A 126 9.57 -5.71 -20.64
CA ARG A 126 9.68 -4.25 -20.78
C ARG A 126 10.22 -3.93 -22.16
N VAL A 127 9.47 -3.17 -22.94
CA VAL A 127 9.78 -2.87 -24.35
C VAL A 127 9.69 -1.36 -24.60
N PRO A 128 10.26 -0.87 -25.74
CA PRO A 128 10.01 0.49 -26.22
C PRO A 128 8.52 0.76 -26.44
N ILE A 129 8.13 2.05 -26.41
CA ILE A 129 6.71 2.45 -26.44
C ILE A 129 5.99 2.01 -27.72
N ASP A 130 6.68 1.92 -28.83
CA ASP A 130 6.16 1.51 -30.13
C ASP A 130 5.90 -0.01 -30.24
N GLU A 131 6.47 -0.78 -29.31
CA GLU A 131 6.26 -2.24 -29.22
C GLU A 131 5.31 -2.64 -28.09
N ALA A 132 4.90 -1.68 -27.25
CA ALA A 132 4.16 -1.95 -26.04
C ALA A 132 2.66 -2.21 -26.29
N GLU A 133 2.12 -3.20 -25.59
CA GLU A 133 0.68 -3.50 -25.52
C GLU A 133 0.00 -2.68 -24.42
N GLY A 134 0.77 -2.24 -23.40
CA GLY A 134 0.29 -1.47 -22.28
C GLY A 134 1.37 -0.60 -21.64
N ILE A 135 0.94 0.29 -20.75
CA ILE A 135 1.83 1.19 -20.01
C ILE A 135 1.73 0.90 -18.52
N VAL A 136 2.89 0.79 -17.88
CA VAL A 136 3.01 0.67 -16.42
C VAL A 136 3.73 1.92 -15.92
N CYS A 137 3.04 2.70 -15.08
CA CYS A 137 3.59 3.94 -14.52
C CYS A 137 3.57 3.87 -12.99
N THR A 138 4.75 3.92 -12.37
CA THR A 138 4.91 3.99 -10.90
C THR A 138 5.21 5.41 -10.43
N GLY A 139 5.57 6.30 -11.33
CA GLY A 139 5.82 7.72 -11.11
C GLY A 139 6.92 8.23 -12.02
N PRO A 140 6.74 9.41 -12.65
CA PRO A 140 7.69 9.95 -13.62
C PRO A 140 8.93 10.59 -12.97
N PHE A 141 8.94 10.76 -11.64
CA PHE A 141 9.97 11.53 -10.93
C PHE A 141 10.58 10.75 -9.79
N ASN A 142 11.89 10.91 -9.59
CA ASN A 142 12.49 10.70 -8.28
C ASN A 142 11.85 11.72 -7.33
N SER A 143 11.04 11.25 -6.39
CA SER A 143 10.70 12.08 -5.24
C SER A 143 12.00 12.40 -4.53
N LEU A 144 12.38 13.67 -4.57
CA LEU A 144 13.50 14.25 -3.84
C LEU A 144 13.39 13.94 -2.35
#